data_c33305dc8005194630104f4721ce186b
#
_entry.id   c33305dc8005194630104f4721ce186b
#
_cell.length_a   1.000
_cell.length_b   1.000
_cell.length_c   1.000
_cell.angle_alpha   90.00
_cell.angle_beta   90.00
_cell.angle_gamma   90.00
#
_symmetry.space_group_name_H-M   'P 1'
#
loop_
_entity.id
_entity.type
_entity.pdbx_description
1 polymer ?
#
loop_
_entity_poly.entity_id
_entity_poly.type
_entity_poly.pdbx_seq_one_letter_code
_entity_poly.pdbx_strand_id
1 'polypeptide(L)'
;MKKIIESQIFVLSKTNKVSVPIQICYTNDDVEITVSYNDTEYCAKGKDHLWVDAFADLQRKLPHGIFLACCMTCRHGNMCPYGNKENQLFCTKDVVLTSKDDVIELMYYKGHDSFFEREVSSIHCCNDFIYQSDDCYTYNDYLYHLHKN
;
A
#
# COMPACT_ATOMS: atom_id res chain seq x y z
N MET A 1 -21.06 2.36 9.17
CA MET A 1 -20.88 0.99 9.74
C MET A 1 -19.39 0.71 9.84
N LYS A 2 -18.92 0.25 10.99
CA LYS A 2 -17.52 -0.11 11.20
C LYS A 2 -17.25 -1.48 10.58
N LYS A 3 -16.20 -1.59 9.78
CA LYS A 3 -15.71 -2.85 9.23
C LYS A 3 -14.36 -3.19 9.84
N ILE A 4 -14.09 -4.47 10.03
CA ILE A 4 -12.85 -4.98 10.60
C ILE A 4 -12.29 -6.06 9.67
N ILE A 5 -11.02 -5.93 9.33
CA ILE A 5 -10.24 -6.93 8.62
C ILE A 5 -9.13 -7.39 9.56
N GLU A 6 -9.03 -8.70 9.77
CA GLU A 6 -7.92 -9.36 10.46
C GLU A 6 -7.15 -10.19 9.44
N SER A 7 -5.85 -10.02 9.37
CA SER A 7 -4.99 -10.66 8.38
C SER A 7 -3.54 -10.71 8.84
N GLN A 8 -2.66 -11.04 7.91
CA GLN A 8 -1.21 -11.00 8.08
C GLN A 8 -0.63 -9.97 7.10
N ILE A 9 0.41 -9.27 7.53
CA ILE A 9 1.22 -8.40 6.68
C ILE A 9 2.68 -8.75 6.90
N PHE A 10 3.54 -8.44 5.93
CA PHE A 10 4.97 -8.63 6.10
C PHE A 10 5.65 -7.35 6.56
N VAL A 11 6.62 -7.48 7.45
CA VAL A 11 7.60 -6.45 7.76
C VAL A 11 8.97 -6.92 7.30
N LEU A 12 9.75 -6.00 6.77
CA LEU A 12 11.05 -6.24 6.19
C LEU A 12 12.12 -5.52 7.02
N SER A 13 13.11 -6.25 7.48
CA SER A 13 14.39 -5.72 7.96
C SER A 13 15.47 -5.94 6.90
N LYS A 14 16.71 -5.46 7.13
CA LYS A 14 17.84 -5.63 6.18
C LYS A 14 18.06 -7.09 5.74
N THR A 15 17.74 -8.05 6.56
CA THR A 15 18.09 -9.46 6.36
C THR A 15 16.90 -10.41 6.43
N ASN A 16 15.71 -9.95 6.81
CA ASN A 16 14.60 -10.84 7.09
C ASN A 16 13.23 -10.22 6.78
N LYS A 17 12.36 -11.05 6.21
CA LYS A 17 10.94 -10.74 5.98
C LYS A 17 10.09 -11.62 6.87
N VAL A 18 9.33 -11.02 7.78
CA VAL A 18 8.53 -11.69 8.79
C VAL A 18 7.05 -11.36 8.61
N SER A 19 6.20 -12.37 8.69
CA SER A 19 4.75 -12.19 8.73
C SER A 19 4.30 -11.82 10.15
N VAL A 20 3.49 -10.78 10.25
CA VAL A 20 2.96 -10.29 11.52
C VAL A 20 1.46 -10.04 11.43
N PRO A 21 0.72 -10.17 12.55
CA PRO A 21 -0.71 -9.87 12.56
C PRO A 21 -0.99 -8.41 12.26
N ILE A 22 -2.00 -8.16 11.45
CA ILE A 22 -2.56 -6.83 11.18
C ILE A 22 -4.07 -6.84 11.40
N GLN A 23 -4.57 -5.80 12.05
CA GLN A 23 -6.00 -5.51 12.14
C GLN A 23 -6.26 -4.14 11.50
N ILE A 24 -7.24 -4.05 10.64
CA ILE A 24 -7.67 -2.80 10.00
C ILE A 24 -9.13 -2.58 10.36
N CYS A 25 -9.38 -1.50 11.07
CA CYS A 25 -10.72 -1.02 11.42
C CYS A 25 -11.04 0.22 10.60
N TYR A 26 -12.11 0.23 9.84
CA TYR A 26 -12.46 1.38 9.03
C TYR A 26 -13.97 1.65 8.97
N THR A 27 -14.28 2.92 8.77
CA THR A 27 -15.60 3.46 8.50
C THR A 27 -15.52 4.28 7.21
N ASN A 28 -16.57 5.02 6.89
CA ASN A 28 -16.53 5.94 5.75
C ASN A 28 -15.60 7.16 6.01
N ASP A 29 -15.32 7.46 7.28
CA ASP A 29 -14.63 8.69 7.69
C ASP A 29 -13.22 8.41 8.25
N ASP A 30 -13.00 7.23 8.82
CA ASP A 30 -11.78 6.89 9.55
C ASP A 30 -11.23 5.52 9.18
N VAL A 31 -9.91 5.40 9.22
CA VAL A 31 -9.21 4.12 9.20
C VAL A 31 -8.18 4.05 10.32
N GLU A 32 -8.16 2.94 11.03
CA GLU A 32 -7.16 2.64 12.06
C GLU A 32 -6.52 1.29 11.75
N ILE A 33 -5.20 1.25 11.78
CA ILE A 33 -4.40 0.04 11.54
C ILE A 33 -3.61 -0.28 12.79
N THR A 34 -3.64 -1.54 13.19
CA THR A 34 -2.85 -2.06 14.30
C THR A 34 -2.00 -3.24 13.82
N VAL A 35 -0.69 -3.17 14.08
CA VAL A 35 0.27 -4.23 13.77
C VAL A 35 1.02 -4.62 15.04
N SER A 36 1.18 -5.93 15.28
CA SER A 36 1.98 -6.46 16.37
C SER A 36 3.34 -6.93 15.85
N TYR A 37 4.42 -6.33 16.34
CA TYR A 37 5.79 -6.67 15.95
C TYR A 37 6.70 -6.68 17.20
N ASN A 38 7.41 -7.79 17.43
CA ASN A 38 8.30 -7.98 18.59
C ASN A 38 7.63 -7.62 19.92
N ASP A 39 6.47 -8.24 20.20
CA ASP A 39 5.65 -8.03 21.41
C ASP A 39 5.21 -6.58 21.65
N THR A 40 5.33 -5.73 20.66
CA THR A 40 4.89 -4.34 20.70
C THR A 40 3.76 -4.13 19.69
N GLU A 41 2.71 -3.44 20.12
CA GLU A 41 1.59 -3.07 19.27
C GLU A 41 1.77 -1.64 18.75
N TYR A 42 1.68 -1.49 17.43
CA TYR A 42 1.78 -0.21 16.73
C TYR A 42 0.43 0.13 16.12
N CYS A 43 -0.16 1.23 16.58
CA CYS A 43 -1.44 1.74 16.09
C CYS A 43 -1.24 2.99 15.25
N ALA A 44 -1.90 3.05 14.11
CA ALA A 44 -1.84 4.16 13.18
C ALA A 44 -3.23 4.54 12.68
N LYS A 45 -3.39 5.80 12.27
CA LYS A 45 -4.66 6.34 11.79
C LYS A 45 -4.50 7.06 10.47
N GLY A 46 -5.46 6.86 9.58
CA GLY A 46 -5.61 7.63 8.35
C GLY A 46 -6.72 8.66 8.49
N LYS A 47 -6.61 9.75 7.76
CA LYS A 47 -7.66 10.77 7.65
C LYS A 47 -8.59 10.40 6.50
N ASP A 48 -9.87 10.72 6.68
CA ASP A 48 -10.85 10.64 5.60
C ASP A 48 -10.87 9.26 4.90
N HIS A 49 -10.84 8.17 5.67
CA HIS A 49 -10.83 6.79 5.14
C HIS A 49 -9.64 6.44 4.22
N LEU A 50 -8.63 7.26 4.14
CA LEU A 50 -7.47 7.02 3.29
C LEU A 50 -6.51 6.01 3.93
N TRP A 51 -6.49 4.81 3.40
CA TRP A 51 -5.61 3.75 3.88
C TRP A 51 -4.14 4.10 3.71
N VAL A 52 -3.80 4.83 2.65
CA VAL A 52 -2.41 5.29 2.41
C VAL A 52 -1.89 6.17 3.54
N ASP A 53 -2.72 7.04 4.11
CA ASP A 53 -2.35 7.87 5.25
C ASP A 53 -2.07 7.01 6.50
N ALA A 54 -2.92 6.02 6.75
CA ALA A 54 -2.74 5.10 7.87
C ALA A 54 -1.47 4.24 7.72
N PHE A 55 -1.17 3.75 6.52
CA PHE A 55 0.07 3.01 6.25
C PHE A 55 1.31 3.89 6.41
N ALA A 56 1.26 5.14 5.97
CA ALA A 56 2.35 6.09 6.15
C ALA A 56 2.57 6.43 7.63
N ASP A 57 1.50 6.62 8.40
CA ASP A 57 1.58 6.84 9.86
C ASP A 57 2.14 5.62 10.58
N LEU A 58 1.70 4.41 10.20
CA LEU A 58 2.23 3.16 10.75
C LEU A 58 3.74 3.02 10.47
N GLN A 59 4.17 3.30 9.24
CA GLN A 59 5.59 3.20 8.88
C GLN A 59 6.47 4.13 9.73
N ARG A 60 6.00 5.34 10.03
CA ARG A 60 6.73 6.29 10.91
C ARG A 60 6.86 5.79 12.36
N LYS A 61 5.90 5.00 12.81
CA LYS A 61 5.85 4.45 14.19
C LYS A 61 6.66 3.17 14.35
N LEU A 62 6.87 2.42 13.27
CA LEU A 62 7.72 1.22 13.30
C LEU A 62 9.16 1.57 13.67
N PRO A 63 9.92 0.63 14.28
CA PRO A 63 11.33 0.85 14.59
C PRO A 63 12.13 1.21 13.34
N HIS A 64 13.18 2.02 13.54
CA HIS A 64 14.10 2.39 12.46
C HIS A 64 14.65 1.15 11.74
N GLY A 65 14.60 1.15 10.41
CA GLY A 65 15.06 0.03 9.57
C GLY A 65 14.06 -1.12 9.41
N ILE A 66 12.85 -0.98 9.96
CA ILE A 66 11.74 -1.91 9.74
C ILE A 66 10.74 -1.27 8.79
N PHE A 67 10.42 -1.97 7.70
CA PHE A 67 9.56 -1.48 6.63
C PHE A 67 8.37 -2.41 6.42
N LEU A 68 7.20 -1.84 6.16
CA LEU A 68 6.06 -2.61 5.68
C LEU A 68 6.36 -3.15 4.29
N ALA A 69 6.14 -4.44 4.07
CA ALA A 69 6.31 -5.10 2.79
C ALA A 69 4.96 -5.60 2.28
N CYS A 70 4.29 -4.79 1.49
CA CYS A 70 2.98 -5.10 0.92
C CYS A 70 2.75 -4.32 -0.38
N CYS A 71 1.66 -4.59 -1.07
CA CYS A 71 1.35 -3.91 -2.33
C CYS A 71 1.22 -2.39 -2.19
N MET A 72 0.77 -1.89 -1.03
CA MET A 72 0.72 -0.45 -0.75
C MET A 72 2.11 0.21 -0.76
N THR A 73 3.14 -0.51 -0.36
CA THR A 73 4.53 -0.02 -0.30
C THR A 73 5.39 -0.50 -1.47
N CYS A 74 4.82 -1.29 -2.38
CA CYS A 74 5.51 -1.86 -3.53
C CYS A 74 5.59 -0.86 -4.68
N ARG A 75 6.73 -0.81 -5.37
CA ARG A 75 6.89 0.01 -6.59
C ARG A 75 5.92 -0.34 -7.71
N HIS A 76 5.38 -1.55 -7.70
CA HIS A 76 4.42 -2.03 -8.71
C HIS A 76 2.95 -1.81 -8.31
N GLY A 77 2.69 -1.28 -7.12
CA GLY A 77 1.35 -1.03 -6.61
C GLY A 77 0.85 0.37 -6.97
N ASN A 78 0.06 0.48 -8.03
CA ASN A 78 -0.47 1.74 -8.53
C ASN A 78 -1.93 1.94 -8.17
N MET A 79 -2.30 3.17 -7.86
CA MET A 79 -3.68 3.62 -7.68
C MET A 79 -4.34 3.95 -9.02
N CYS A 80 -5.66 3.99 -9.03
CA CYS A 80 -6.41 4.46 -10.19
C CYS A 80 -6.35 5.99 -10.28
N PRO A 81 -5.91 6.59 -11.41
CA PRO A 81 -5.84 8.05 -11.56
C PRO A 81 -7.20 8.76 -11.54
N TYR A 82 -8.28 8.03 -11.71
CA TYR A 82 -9.64 8.57 -11.79
C TYR A 82 -10.44 8.46 -10.50
N GLY A 83 -9.81 7.99 -9.44
CA GLY A 83 -10.39 7.79 -8.13
C GLY A 83 -10.24 6.36 -7.65
N ASN A 84 -9.99 6.20 -6.37
CA ASN A 84 -9.78 4.91 -5.74
C ASN A 84 -10.91 4.60 -4.77
N LYS A 85 -11.24 3.32 -4.68
CA LYS A 85 -11.81 2.78 -3.47
C LYS A 85 -10.72 2.66 -2.41
N GLU A 86 -11.09 2.66 -1.17
CA GLU A 86 -10.23 2.83 0.02
C GLU A 86 -8.93 2.02 0.03
N ASN A 87 -8.92 0.83 -0.54
CA ASN A 87 -7.77 -0.07 -0.54
C ASN A 87 -7.46 -0.65 -1.92
N GLN A 88 -7.97 -0.03 -2.99
CA GLN A 88 -7.82 -0.55 -4.34
C GLN A 88 -6.46 -0.20 -4.92
N LEU A 89 -5.70 -1.23 -5.29
CA LEU A 89 -4.42 -1.14 -5.97
C LEU A 89 -4.38 -2.07 -7.17
N PHE A 90 -3.54 -1.73 -8.14
CA PHE A 90 -3.33 -2.49 -9.36
C PHE A 90 -1.84 -2.82 -9.53
N CYS A 91 -1.52 -4.10 -9.68
CA CYS A 91 -0.14 -4.53 -9.88
C CYS A 91 0.28 -4.36 -11.33
N THR A 92 1.40 -3.65 -11.55
CA THR A 92 1.96 -3.37 -12.88
C THR A 92 3.37 -3.93 -13.06
N LYS A 93 3.71 -5.02 -12.40
CA LYS A 93 5.07 -5.60 -12.40
C LYS A 93 5.55 -6.04 -13.78
N ASP A 94 4.66 -6.29 -14.71
CA ASP A 94 4.92 -6.70 -16.09
C ASP A 94 5.00 -5.52 -17.09
N VAL A 95 4.86 -4.29 -16.60
CA VAL A 95 4.85 -3.06 -17.44
C VAL A 95 5.83 -2.04 -16.87
N VAL A 96 6.60 -1.40 -17.74
CA VAL A 96 7.43 -0.27 -17.35
C VAL A 96 6.60 1.01 -17.42
N LEU A 97 6.50 1.71 -16.30
CA LEU A 97 5.80 2.99 -16.17
C LEU A 97 6.81 4.09 -15.86
N THR A 98 6.70 5.20 -16.53
CA THR A 98 7.57 6.38 -16.32
C THR A 98 6.80 7.62 -15.90
N SER A 99 5.48 7.63 -16.08
CA SER A 99 4.63 8.77 -15.80
C SER A 99 3.19 8.36 -15.46
N LYS A 100 2.42 9.32 -14.97
CA LYS A 100 0.97 9.14 -14.77
C LYS A 100 0.24 8.84 -16.10
N ASP A 101 0.71 9.41 -17.19
CA ASP A 101 0.12 9.17 -18.50
C ASP A 101 0.25 7.72 -18.93
N ASP A 102 1.36 7.05 -18.59
CA ASP A 102 1.51 5.60 -18.82
C ASP A 102 0.48 4.78 -18.06
N VAL A 103 0.15 5.16 -16.82
CA VAL A 103 -0.90 4.50 -16.03
C VAL A 103 -2.26 4.72 -16.68
N ILE A 104 -2.55 5.94 -17.12
CA ILE A 104 -3.79 6.29 -17.83
C ILE A 104 -3.91 5.48 -19.13
N GLU A 105 -2.84 5.41 -19.90
CA GLU A 105 -2.79 4.63 -21.14
C GLU A 105 -3.05 3.14 -20.89
N LEU A 106 -2.44 2.58 -19.87
CA LEU A 106 -2.65 1.18 -19.48
C LEU A 106 -4.11 0.90 -19.14
N MET A 107 -4.77 1.84 -18.44
CA MET A 107 -6.18 1.70 -18.08
C MET A 107 -7.14 1.81 -19.26
N TYR A 108 -6.93 2.79 -20.14
CA TYR A 108 -7.89 3.14 -21.19
C TYR A 108 -7.67 2.45 -22.51
N TYR A 109 -6.42 2.34 -22.95
CA TYR A 109 -6.10 1.93 -24.31
C TYR A 109 -5.72 0.47 -24.45
N LYS A 110 -5.29 -0.18 -23.39
CA LYS A 110 -4.95 -1.62 -23.40
C LYS A 110 -6.04 -2.54 -22.90
N GLY A 111 -7.25 -1.99 -22.71
CA GLY A 111 -8.44 -2.73 -22.30
C GLY A 111 -8.79 -2.51 -20.82
N HIS A 112 -9.89 -1.81 -20.61
CA HIS A 112 -10.42 -1.49 -19.28
C HIS A 112 -10.61 -2.74 -18.41
N ASP A 113 -11.13 -3.83 -18.97
CA ASP A 113 -11.35 -5.08 -18.24
C ASP A 113 -10.03 -5.74 -17.81
N SER A 114 -9.01 -5.72 -18.67
CA SER A 114 -7.69 -6.29 -18.34
C SER A 114 -6.94 -5.50 -17.25
N PHE A 115 -7.24 -4.23 -17.09
CA PHE A 115 -6.68 -3.44 -15.99
C PHE A 115 -7.25 -3.88 -14.64
N PHE A 116 -8.55 -4.14 -14.55
CA PHE A 116 -9.17 -4.61 -13.30
C PHE A 116 -8.74 -6.02 -12.90
N GLU A 117 -8.28 -6.85 -13.83
CA GLU A 117 -7.65 -8.14 -13.52
C GLU A 117 -6.34 -8.00 -12.76
N ARG A 118 -5.71 -6.79 -12.78
CA ARG A 118 -4.50 -6.46 -12.02
C ARG A 118 -4.77 -6.07 -10.57
N GLU A 119 -6.04 -5.97 -10.18
CA GLU A 119 -6.40 -5.56 -8.82
C GLU A 119 -5.81 -6.51 -7.77
N VAL A 120 -5.18 -5.93 -6.76
CA VAL A 120 -4.59 -6.64 -5.63
C VAL A 120 -4.98 -5.96 -4.33
N SER A 121 -4.98 -6.74 -3.25
CA SER A 121 -5.15 -6.17 -1.90
C SER A 121 -3.92 -5.34 -1.53
N SER A 122 -4.14 -4.19 -0.90
CA SER A 122 -3.07 -3.31 -0.41
C SER A 122 -2.12 -3.97 0.58
N ILE A 123 -2.61 -4.96 1.35
CA ILE A 123 -1.81 -5.71 2.33
C ILE A 123 -1.18 -6.99 1.77
N HIS A 124 -1.47 -7.35 0.53
CA HIS A 124 -0.84 -8.51 -0.13
C HIS A 124 0.66 -8.25 -0.36
N CYS A 125 1.45 -9.32 -0.32
CA CYS A 125 2.87 -9.30 -0.68
C CYS A 125 3.21 -10.55 -1.48
N CYS A 126 3.84 -10.35 -2.62
CA CYS A 126 4.34 -11.45 -3.48
C CYS A 126 5.88 -11.51 -3.47
N ASN A 127 6.43 -12.54 -4.14
CA ASN A 127 7.89 -12.71 -4.24
C ASN A 127 8.58 -11.64 -5.11
N ASP A 128 7.82 -10.91 -5.93
CA ASP A 128 8.33 -9.83 -6.79
C ASP A 128 8.26 -8.47 -6.10
N PHE A 129 7.99 -8.43 -4.79
CA PHE A 129 7.95 -7.20 -4.02
C PHE A 129 9.28 -6.44 -4.11
N ILE A 130 9.19 -5.16 -4.46
CA ILE A 130 10.30 -4.20 -4.42
C ILE A 130 9.76 -2.92 -3.77
N TYR A 131 10.43 -2.44 -2.72
CA TYR A 131 10.02 -1.22 -2.03
C TYR A 131 10.04 -0.01 -2.97
N GLN A 132 9.08 0.90 -2.78
CA GLN A 132 9.02 2.16 -3.54
C GLN A 132 10.29 2.97 -3.31
N SER A 133 10.78 3.60 -4.38
CA SER A 133 11.97 4.46 -4.36
C SER A 133 11.85 5.57 -5.40
N ASP A 134 12.66 6.61 -5.28
CA ASP A 134 12.61 7.78 -6.14
C ASP A 134 13.15 7.53 -7.57
N ASP A 135 13.75 6.36 -7.80
CA ASP A 135 14.33 5.97 -9.09
C ASP A 135 13.32 5.36 -10.08
N CYS A 136 12.08 5.18 -9.66
CA CYS A 136 11.01 4.66 -10.51
C CYS A 136 9.70 5.42 -10.29
N TYR A 137 8.86 5.43 -11.31
CA TYR A 137 7.52 5.99 -11.21
C TYR A 137 6.55 4.97 -10.61
N THR A 138 5.79 5.40 -9.60
CA THR A 138 4.66 4.68 -9.05
C THR A 138 3.53 5.66 -8.76
N TYR A 139 2.35 5.45 -9.30
CA TYR A 139 1.18 6.27 -9.01
C TYR A 139 0.53 5.82 -7.69
N ASN A 140 1.16 6.22 -6.60
CA ASN A 140 0.76 5.86 -5.24
C ASN A 140 1.28 6.92 -4.27
N ASP A 141 0.39 7.52 -3.51
CA ASP A 141 0.70 8.65 -2.63
C ASP A 141 1.42 8.26 -1.34
N TYR A 142 1.75 6.99 -1.14
CA TYR A 142 2.39 6.50 0.08
C TYR A 142 3.70 7.23 0.39
N LEU A 143 4.62 7.36 -0.57
CA LEU A 143 5.88 8.09 -0.37
C LEU A 143 5.64 9.58 -0.11
N TYR A 144 4.69 10.19 -0.81
CA TYR A 144 4.32 11.59 -0.57
C TYR A 144 3.90 11.82 0.88
N HIS A 145 3.04 10.97 1.42
CA HIS A 145 2.59 11.06 2.81
C HIS A 145 3.71 10.76 3.82
N LEU A 146 4.68 9.90 3.47
CA LEU A 146 5.86 9.65 4.31
C LEU A 146 6.74 10.88 4.46
N HIS A 147 6.95 11.62 3.37
CA HIS A 147 7.91 12.74 3.34
C HIS A 147 7.28 14.09 3.71
N LYS A 148 5.97 14.17 3.79
CA LYS A 148 5.24 15.43 4.04
C LYS A 148 5.35 15.96 5.48
N ASN A 149 5.93 15.22 6.40
CA ASN A 149 6.07 15.65 7.80
C ASN A 149 7.54 15.70 8.20
#